data_ded34cd3a1d6772b50a296b7f4e930d7
#
_entry.id   ded34cd3a1d6772b50a296b7f4e930d7
#
_cell.length_a   1.000
_cell.length_b   1.000
_cell.length_c   1.000
_cell.angle_alpha   90.00
_cell.angle_beta   90.00
_cell.angle_gamma   90.00
#
_symmetry.space_group_name_H-M   'P 1'
#
loop_
_entity.id
_entity.type
_entity.pdbx_description
1 polymer ?
#
loop_
_entity_poly.entity_id
_entity_poly.type
_entity_poly.pdbx_seq_one_letter_code
_entity_poly.pdbx_strand_id
1 'polypeptide(L)'
;MALPILAVLVFFLVLPIVMIVTVSFWQATEFSIIPAFDLENYEFLFGSNVTYKVFFNTFKYAFITWVFTLSIGFTVAYFLAFHIRSLTWQIVLFLLCTIPFWTSNIIRMISWIPFLGRNGIANSTLISWGVINEPLDWLLFSDFAVILAFVHLYTLFMVVPIFNTMMRIDKSLIEAARDAGASGAQILWNVIIPLTKPGIMIGTIFVVTLVMGDFITVRFMSGSQSANVGRLISNDIALLAYPSASATAVVLLLTVLIVIGIMLRFVDIRKEL
;
A
#
# COMPACT_ATOMS: atom_id res chain seq x y z
N MET A 1 -29.26 12.59 16.17
CA MET A 1 -27.81 12.51 16.42
C MET A 1 -26.98 12.20 15.17
N ALA A 2 -27.51 11.65 14.07
CA ALA A 2 -26.75 11.35 12.85
C ALA A 2 -26.44 12.60 11.96
N LEU A 3 -27.21 13.67 12.07
CA LEU A 3 -27.12 14.84 11.17
C LEU A 3 -25.74 15.54 11.17
N PRO A 4 -25.06 15.79 12.29
CA PRO A 4 -23.74 16.40 12.28
C PRO A 4 -22.66 15.50 11.62
N ILE A 5 -22.73 14.18 11.86
CA ILE A 5 -21.81 13.21 11.27
C ILE A 5 -22.03 13.14 9.76
N LEU A 6 -23.27 13.13 9.33
CA LEU A 6 -23.65 13.10 7.92
C LEU A 6 -23.22 14.38 7.20
N ALA A 7 -23.37 15.55 7.83
CA ALA A 7 -22.89 16.82 7.30
C ALA A 7 -21.38 16.85 7.12
N VAL A 8 -20.61 16.34 8.10
CA VAL A 8 -19.14 16.22 8.00
C VAL A 8 -18.75 15.28 6.87
N LEU A 9 -19.38 14.11 6.75
CA LEU A 9 -19.11 13.17 5.67
C LEU A 9 -19.42 13.77 4.28
N VAL A 10 -20.54 14.45 4.14
CA VAL A 10 -20.91 15.09 2.86
C VAL A 10 -19.91 16.18 2.51
N PHE A 11 -19.55 17.04 3.45
CA PHE A 11 -18.67 18.16 3.17
C PHE A 11 -17.21 17.74 2.91
N PHE A 12 -16.67 16.80 3.68
CA PHE A 12 -15.25 16.43 3.57
C PHE A 12 -14.97 15.24 2.66
N LEU A 13 -15.97 14.41 2.37
CA LEU A 13 -15.78 13.23 1.51
C LEU A 13 -16.52 13.38 0.19
N VAL A 14 -17.85 13.61 0.22
CA VAL A 14 -18.66 13.57 -1.00
C VAL A 14 -18.39 14.79 -1.88
N LEU A 15 -18.32 15.98 -1.30
CA LEU A 15 -18.12 17.22 -2.07
C LEU A 15 -16.81 17.24 -2.85
N PRO A 16 -15.62 16.89 -2.26
CA PRO A 16 -14.38 16.83 -3.04
C PRO A 16 -14.44 15.78 -4.16
N ILE A 17 -15.04 14.61 -3.92
CA ILE A 17 -15.19 13.58 -4.95
C ILE A 17 -16.07 14.09 -6.10
N VAL A 18 -17.20 14.72 -5.79
CA VAL A 18 -18.10 15.31 -6.79
C VAL A 18 -17.38 16.39 -7.58
N MET A 19 -16.56 17.24 -6.92
CA MET A 19 -15.76 18.25 -7.61
C MET A 19 -14.74 17.62 -8.58
N ILE A 20 -14.01 16.59 -8.16
CA ILE A 20 -13.05 15.88 -9.04
C ILE A 20 -13.79 15.27 -10.23
N VAL A 21 -14.93 14.61 -10.00
CA VAL A 21 -15.76 14.04 -11.06
C VAL A 21 -16.27 15.13 -12.01
N THR A 22 -16.70 16.28 -11.50
CA THR A 22 -17.18 17.38 -12.33
C THR A 22 -16.06 17.98 -13.18
N VAL A 23 -14.90 18.25 -12.56
CA VAL A 23 -13.73 18.84 -13.24
C VAL A 23 -13.16 17.88 -14.30
N SER A 24 -13.31 16.58 -14.13
CA SER A 24 -12.81 15.58 -15.11
C SER A 24 -13.46 15.69 -16.51
N PHE A 25 -14.63 16.33 -16.60
CA PHE A 25 -15.32 16.59 -17.87
C PHE A 25 -15.03 17.98 -18.46
N TRP A 26 -14.26 18.83 -17.74
CA TRP A 26 -13.92 20.17 -18.21
C TRP A 26 -12.77 20.13 -19.21
N GLN A 27 -12.66 21.16 -20.03
CA GLN A 27 -11.56 21.33 -20.97
C GLN A 27 -10.46 22.20 -20.38
N ALA A 28 -9.21 21.81 -20.60
CA ALA A 28 -8.04 22.62 -20.32
C ALA A 28 -7.53 23.27 -21.60
N THR A 29 -7.42 24.60 -21.60
CA THR A 29 -6.70 25.37 -22.62
C THR A 29 -5.36 25.84 -22.06
N GLU A 30 -4.47 26.37 -22.89
CA GLU A 30 -3.17 26.90 -22.43
C GLU A 30 -3.28 27.98 -21.35
N PHE A 31 -4.39 28.70 -21.29
CA PHE A 31 -4.56 29.86 -20.41
C PHE A 31 -5.75 29.77 -19.45
N SER A 32 -6.64 28.79 -19.62
CA SER A 32 -7.86 28.71 -18.81
C SER A 32 -8.44 27.31 -18.75
N ILE A 33 -9.25 27.07 -17.72
CA ILE A 33 -10.08 25.88 -17.59
C ILE A 33 -11.51 26.30 -17.90
N ILE A 34 -12.12 25.63 -18.88
CA ILE A 34 -13.46 25.94 -19.36
C ILE A 34 -14.42 24.86 -18.85
N PRO A 35 -15.45 25.23 -18.08
CA PRO A 35 -16.52 24.31 -17.74
C PRO A 35 -17.19 23.77 -19.00
N ALA A 36 -17.09 22.47 -19.22
CA ALA A 36 -17.70 21.79 -20.35
C ALA A 36 -18.22 20.42 -19.88
N PHE A 37 -18.96 19.74 -20.73
CA PHE A 37 -19.27 18.32 -20.54
C PHE A 37 -18.69 17.57 -21.71
N ASP A 38 -17.41 17.20 -21.62
CA ASP A 38 -16.64 16.58 -22.68
C ASP A 38 -15.94 15.32 -22.17
N LEU A 39 -15.74 14.36 -23.05
CA LEU A 39 -15.04 13.09 -22.78
C LEU A 39 -13.59 13.09 -23.31
N GLU A 40 -13.10 14.18 -23.84
CA GLU A 40 -11.78 14.30 -24.47
C GLU A 40 -10.65 13.82 -23.53
N ASN A 41 -10.72 14.18 -22.23
CA ASN A 41 -9.74 13.73 -21.23
C ASN A 41 -9.73 12.20 -21.10
N TYR A 42 -10.90 11.57 -21.14
CA TYR A 42 -11.02 10.10 -21.07
C TYR A 42 -10.57 9.42 -22.35
N GLU A 43 -10.90 9.99 -23.51
CA GLU A 43 -10.43 9.49 -24.81
C GLU A 43 -8.91 9.54 -24.90
N PHE A 44 -8.29 10.67 -24.50
CA PHE A 44 -6.84 10.79 -24.39
C PHE A 44 -6.24 9.78 -23.42
N LEU A 45 -6.85 9.63 -22.23
CA LEU A 45 -6.38 8.70 -21.21
C LEU A 45 -6.38 7.25 -21.71
N PHE A 46 -7.48 6.81 -22.32
CA PHE A 46 -7.61 5.43 -22.82
C PHE A 46 -6.94 5.22 -24.18
N GLY A 47 -6.65 6.27 -24.94
CA GLY A 47 -5.85 6.21 -26.17
C GLY A 47 -4.35 6.15 -25.93
N SER A 48 -3.86 6.46 -24.76
CA SER A 48 -2.44 6.60 -24.46
C SER A 48 -1.79 5.29 -23.99
N ASN A 49 -0.77 4.84 -24.73
CA ASN A 49 0.08 3.71 -24.31
C ASN A 49 0.82 3.99 -22.97
N VAL A 50 1.08 5.25 -22.66
CA VAL A 50 1.72 5.66 -21.40
C VAL A 50 0.81 5.34 -20.23
N THR A 51 -0.48 5.62 -20.35
CA THR A 51 -1.48 5.32 -19.33
C THR A 51 -1.50 3.83 -19.01
N TYR A 52 -1.55 2.95 -19.99
CA TYR A 52 -1.53 1.51 -19.74
C TYR A 52 -0.27 1.05 -19.02
N LYS A 53 0.91 1.55 -19.40
CA LYS A 53 2.17 1.25 -18.74
C LYS A 53 2.17 1.70 -17.27
N VAL A 54 1.64 2.88 -17.01
CA VAL A 54 1.59 3.48 -15.67
C VAL A 54 0.62 2.71 -14.77
N PHE A 55 -0.56 2.32 -15.28
CA PHE A 55 -1.49 1.44 -14.57
C PHE A 55 -0.88 0.07 -14.29
N PHE A 56 -0.23 -0.55 -15.29
CA PHE A 56 0.47 -1.81 -15.11
C PHE A 56 1.54 -1.72 -14.00
N ASN A 57 2.36 -0.65 -14.00
CA ASN A 57 3.34 -0.42 -12.95
C ASN A 57 2.69 -0.27 -11.57
N THR A 58 1.55 0.43 -11.50
CA THR A 58 0.79 0.59 -10.25
C THR A 58 0.36 -0.77 -9.69
N PHE A 59 -0.22 -1.63 -10.53
CA PHE A 59 -0.59 -2.99 -10.12
C PHE A 59 0.62 -3.85 -9.77
N LYS A 60 1.70 -3.76 -10.53
CA LYS A 60 2.96 -4.47 -10.26
C LYS A 60 3.52 -4.10 -8.88
N TYR A 61 3.60 -2.79 -8.58
CA TYR A 61 4.07 -2.34 -7.27
C TYR A 61 3.15 -2.77 -6.14
N ALA A 62 1.83 -2.62 -6.33
CA ALA A 62 0.86 -3.04 -5.33
C ALA A 62 0.95 -4.55 -5.04
N PHE A 63 1.03 -5.38 -6.07
CA PHE A 63 1.10 -6.82 -5.94
C PHE A 63 2.40 -7.30 -5.27
N ILE A 64 3.56 -6.80 -5.74
CA ILE A 64 4.85 -7.23 -5.18
C ILE A 64 4.98 -6.76 -3.73
N THR A 65 4.62 -5.49 -3.45
CA THR A 65 4.62 -4.95 -2.08
C THR A 65 3.69 -5.77 -1.18
N TRP A 66 2.48 -6.10 -1.65
CA TRP A 66 1.54 -6.92 -0.91
C TRP A 66 2.13 -8.29 -0.54
N VAL A 67 2.78 -8.99 -1.47
CA VAL A 67 3.40 -10.31 -1.20
C VAL A 67 4.44 -10.20 -0.10
N PHE A 68 5.34 -9.22 -0.18
CA PHE A 68 6.39 -9.04 0.84
C PHE A 68 5.82 -8.58 2.18
N THR A 69 4.92 -7.61 2.19
CA THR A 69 4.31 -7.12 3.44
C THR A 69 3.44 -8.18 4.10
N LEU A 70 2.73 -9.02 3.32
CA LEU A 70 1.97 -10.14 3.86
C LEU A 70 2.90 -11.18 4.49
N SER A 71 3.98 -11.55 3.81
CA SER A 71 4.94 -12.54 4.31
C SER A 71 5.61 -12.07 5.61
N ILE A 72 6.11 -10.83 5.63
CA ILE A 72 6.74 -10.24 6.81
C ILE A 72 5.70 -10.01 7.90
N GLY A 73 4.56 -9.38 7.55
CA GLY A 73 3.51 -9.01 8.49
C GLY A 73 2.87 -10.20 9.18
N PHE A 74 2.58 -11.27 8.41
CA PHE A 74 2.07 -12.51 8.97
C PHE A 74 3.08 -13.16 9.92
N THR A 75 4.35 -13.25 9.53
CA THR A 75 5.42 -13.86 10.34
C THR A 75 5.61 -13.10 11.66
N VAL A 76 5.67 -11.76 11.61
CA VAL A 76 5.81 -10.92 12.80
C VAL A 76 4.58 -11.06 13.71
N ALA A 77 3.37 -10.94 13.14
CA ALA A 77 2.13 -11.08 13.91
C ALA A 77 2.01 -12.47 14.57
N TYR A 78 2.33 -13.53 13.82
CA TYR A 78 2.34 -14.89 14.31
C TYR A 78 3.33 -15.09 15.48
N PHE A 79 4.55 -14.59 15.33
CA PHE A 79 5.56 -14.65 16.38
C PHE A 79 5.09 -13.94 17.64
N LEU A 80 4.59 -12.71 17.51
CA LEU A 80 4.10 -11.91 18.62
C LEU A 80 2.91 -12.57 19.32
N ALA A 81 1.93 -13.10 18.57
CA ALA A 81 0.71 -13.65 19.15
C ALA A 81 0.92 -15.01 19.84
N PHE A 82 1.74 -15.89 19.27
CA PHE A 82 1.81 -17.29 19.72
C PHE A 82 3.13 -17.71 20.37
N HIS A 83 4.25 -17.01 20.13
CA HIS A 83 5.54 -17.35 20.73
C HIS A 83 5.88 -16.54 21.98
N ILE A 84 5.35 -15.33 22.06
CA ILE A 84 5.56 -14.49 23.25
C ILE A 84 4.47 -14.81 24.28
N ARG A 85 4.87 -15.36 25.43
CA ARG A 85 3.93 -15.78 26.48
C ARG A 85 3.45 -14.64 27.37
N SER A 86 4.29 -13.62 27.58
CA SER A 86 3.97 -12.48 28.47
C SER A 86 3.24 -11.39 27.69
N LEU A 87 2.05 -11.02 28.13
CA LEU A 87 1.27 -9.94 27.54
C LEU A 87 2.06 -8.62 27.50
N THR A 88 2.83 -8.33 28.56
CA THR A 88 3.66 -7.12 28.62
C THR A 88 4.68 -7.10 27.47
N TRP A 89 5.39 -8.22 27.24
CA TRP A 89 6.35 -8.32 26.15
C TRP A 89 5.68 -8.30 24.77
N GLN A 90 4.50 -8.88 24.62
CA GLN A 90 3.72 -8.76 23.37
C GLN A 90 3.42 -7.30 23.04
N ILE A 91 2.93 -6.53 24.04
CA ILE A 91 2.61 -5.11 23.89
C ILE A 91 3.89 -4.31 23.59
N VAL A 92 4.96 -4.51 24.36
CA VAL A 92 6.24 -3.79 24.17
C VAL A 92 6.80 -4.02 22.76
N LEU A 93 6.88 -5.28 22.32
CA LEU A 93 7.39 -5.61 20.98
C LEU A 93 6.48 -5.09 19.88
N PHE A 94 5.16 -5.16 20.07
CA PHE A 94 4.20 -4.57 19.12
C PHE A 94 4.39 -3.05 19.03
N LEU A 95 4.54 -2.35 20.15
CA LEU A 95 4.83 -0.92 20.18
C LEU A 95 6.16 -0.60 19.51
N LEU A 96 7.20 -1.41 19.71
CA LEU A 96 8.48 -1.27 19.02
C LEU A 96 8.31 -1.36 17.49
N CYS A 97 7.46 -2.27 17.01
CA CYS A 97 7.13 -2.35 15.57
C CYS A 97 6.43 -1.07 15.07
N THR A 98 5.73 -0.33 15.95
CA THR A 98 5.04 0.91 15.55
C THR A 98 5.93 2.15 15.54
N ILE A 99 7.11 2.12 16.18
CA ILE A 99 8.02 3.28 16.27
C ILE A 99 8.32 3.91 14.89
N PRO A 100 8.64 3.16 13.84
CA PRO A 100 8.90 3.74 12.53
C PRO A 100 7.73 4.57 12.00
N PHE A 101 6.50 4.26 12.39
CA PHE A 101 5.31 4.97 11.95
C PHE A 101 5.22 6.40 12.50
N TRP A 102 5.86 6.69 13.62
CA TRP A 102 5.88 8.01 14.24
C TRP A 102 6.80 9.00 13.52
N THR A 103 7.62 8.51 12.57
CA THR A 103 8.45 9.35 11.71
C THR A 103 7.77 9.64 10.38
N SER A 104 8.08 10.79 9.78
CA SER A 104 7.54 11.17 8.47
C SER A 104 7.89 10.13 7.39
N ASN A 105 6.92 9.81 6.52
CA ASN A 105 7.13 8.93 5.38
C ASN A 105 8.28 9.43 4.48
N ILE A 106 8.37 10.74 4.27
CA ILE A 106 9.40 11.37 3.45
C ILE A 106 10.79 11.13 4.06
N ILE A 107 10.93 11.33 5.37
CA ILE A 107 12.22 11.11 6.08
C ILE A 107 12.64 9.65 5.94
N ARG A 108 11.71 8.71 6.14
CA ARG A 108 11.98 7.27 5.99
C ARG A 108 12.44 6.89 4.57
N MET A 109 11.83 7.48 3.54
CA MET A 109 12.25 7.25 2.15
C MET A 109 13.63 7.84 1.88
N ILE A 110 13.84 9.10 2.24
CA ILE A 110 15.12 9.80 1.98
C ILE A 110 16.27 9.08 2.67
N SER A 111 16.05 8.45 3.82
CA SER A 111 17.08 7.69 4.53
C SER A 111 17.62 6.47 3.74
N TRP A 112 16.85 5.95 2.77
CA TRP A 112 17.32 4.88 1.89
C TRP A 112 18.29 5.37 0.83
N ILE A 113 18.27 6.66 0.46
CA ILE A 113 19.15 7.23 -0.59
C ILE A 113 20.64 7.07 -0.23
N PRO A 114 21.12 7.53 0.94
CA PRO A 114 22.53 7.32 1.32
C PRO A 114 22.88 5.85 1.60
N PHE A 115 21.89 5.00 1.87
CA PHE A 115 22.10 3.56 2.08
C PHE A 115 22.25 2.82 0.75
N LEU A 116 21.38 3.08 -0.24
CA LEU A 116 21.32 2.37 -1.51
C LEU A 116 22.11 3.05 -2.63
N GLY A 117 22.58 4.28 -2.44
CA GLY A 117 23.30 5.03 -3.47
C GLY A 117 24.56 4.32 -3.96
N ARG A 118 25.10 4.78 -5.10
CA ARG A 118 26.30 4.20 -5.72
C ARG A 118 27.48 4.14 -4.74
N ASN A 119 27.69 5.22 -3.99
CA ASN A 119 28.71 5.30 -2.93
C ASN A 119 28.11 5.10 -1.53
N GLY A 120 26.95 4.45 -1.48
CA GLY A 120 26.19 4.22 -0.25
C GLY A 120 26.73 3.05 0.57
N ILE A 121 26.19 2.91 1.78
CA ILE A 121 26.63 1.90 2.75
C ILE A 121 26.51 0.48 2.16
N ALA A 122 25.42 0.17 1.45
CA ALA A 122 25.18 -1.15 0.88
C ALA A 122 26.30 -1.52 -0.12
N ASN A 123 26.55 -0.68 -1.13
CA ASN A 123 27.61 -0.92 -2.12
C ASN A 123 29.00 -0.98 -1.50
N SER A 124 29.33 -0.03 -0.62
CA SER A 124 30.63 0.01 0.04
C SER A 124 30.90 -1.25 0.88
N THR A 125 29.88 -1.75 1.58
CA THR A 125 29.99 -2.97 2.37
C THR A 125 30.19 -4.20 1.48
N LEU A 126 29.39 -4.34 0.40
CA LEU A 126 29.52 -5.47 -0.53
C LEU A 126 30.88 -5.50 -1.24
N ILE A 127 31.42 -4.34 -1.59
CA ILE A 127 32.78 -4.23 -2.16
C ILE A 127 33.83 -4.59 -1.12
N SER A 128 33.72 -4.09 0.12
CA SER A 128 34.68 -4.39 1.18
C SER A 128 34.71 -5.88 1.56
N TRP A 129 33.59 -6.58 1.41
CA TRP A 129 33.50 -8.03 1.62
C TRP A 129 33.95 -8.85 0.40
N GLY A 130 34.28 -8.19 -0.72
CA GLY A 130 34.70 -8.87 -1.96
C GLY A 130 33.55 -9.61 -2.68
N VAL A 131 32.29 -9.29 -2.35
CA VAL A 131 31.11 -9.91 -2.98
C VAL A 131 30.88 -9.35 -4.37
N ILE A 132 31.18 -8.06 -4.57
CA ILE A 132 31.09 -7.36 -5.85
C ILE A 132 32.36 -6.54 -6.09
N ASN A 133 32.71 -6.37 -7.37
CA ASN A 133 33.88 -5.60 -7.77
C ASN A 133 33.55 -4.13 -8.12
N GLU A 134 32.29 -3.87 -8.51
CA GLU A 134 31.80 -2.57 -8.90
C GLU A 134 30.45 -2.26 -8.22
N PRO A 135 30.13 -0.98 -7.96
CA PRO A 135 28.85 -0.61 -7.35
C PRO A 135 27.66 -1.02 -8.21
N LEU A 136 26.61 -1.50 -7.55
CA LEU A 136 25.34 -1.88 -8.18
C LEU A 136 24.47 -0.62 -8.37
N ASP A 137 24.37 -0.12 -9.60
CA ASP A 137 23.61 1.10 -9.92
C ASP A 137 22.09 0.90 -9.80
N TRP A 138 21.61 -0.34 -9.91
CA TRP A 138 20.19 -0.66 -9.82
C TRP A 138 19.61 -0.70 -8.39
N LEU A 139 20.46 -0.59 -7.35
CA LEU A 139 19.98 -0.55 -5.97
C LEU A 139 19.17 0.71 -5.65
N LEU A 140 19.51 1.84 -6.24
CA LEU A 140 18.78 3.10 -6.09
C LEU A 140 18.24 3.55 -7.46
N PHE A 141 17.22 4.38 -7.45
CA PHE A 141 16.53 4.90 -8.63
C PHE A 141 16.00 3.80 -9.58
N SER A 142 15.36 2.81 -8.99
CA SER A 142 14.86 1.62 -9.68
C SER A 142 13.53 1.15 -9.11
N ASP A 143 12.87 0.23 -9.80
CA ASP A 143 11.68 -0.45 -9.27
C ASP A 143 11.96 -1.19 -7.96
N PHE A 144 13.18 -1.73 -7.80
CA PHE A 144 13.60 -2.37 -6.55
C PHE A 144 13.58 -1.39 -5.37
N ALA A 145 14.15 -0.19 -5.54
CA ALA A 145 14.16 0.83 -4.51
C ALA A 145 12.75 1.29 -4.13
N VAL A 146 11.87 1.44 -5.13
CA VAL A 146 10.46 1.78 -4.92
C VAL A 146 9.75 0.70 -4.09
N ILE A 147 9.88 -0.57 -4.47
CA ILE A 147 9.25 -1.69 -3.78
C ILE A 147 9.80 -1.83 -2.36
N LEU A 148 11.11 -1.72 -2.17
CA LEU A 148 11.74 -1.77 -0.86
C LEU A 148 11.21 -0.68 0.07
N ALA A 149 11.10 0.56 -0.44
CA ALA A 149 10.52 1.66 0.30
C ALA A 149 9.06 1.42 0.66
N PHE A 150 8.24 0.94 -0.27
CA PHE A 150 6.85 0.57 -0.01
C PHE A 150 6.72 -0.53 1.05
N VAL A 151 7.53 -1.58 0.97
CA VAL A 151 7.54 -2.65 1.98
C VAL A 151 7.87 -2.07 3.35
N HIS A 152 8.91 -1.23 3.47
CA HIS A 152 9.26 -0.58 4.73
C HIS A 152 8.13 0.32 5.25
N LEU A 153 7.50 1.11 4.38
CA LEU A 153 6.45 2.05 4.77
C LEU A 153 5.15 1.34 5.22
N TYR A 154 4.78 0.25 4.55
CA TYR A 154 3.44 -0.32 4.65
C TYR A 154 3.35 -1.67 5.37
N THR A 155 4.48 -2.27 5.77
CA THR A 155 4.47 -3.54 6.53
C THR A 155 3.65 -3.43 7.82
N LEU A 156 3.68 -2.30 8.52
CA LEU A 156 2.90 -2.12 9.74
C LEU A 156 1.40 -2.20 9.51
N PHE A 157 0.90 -1.68 8.37
CA PHE A 157 -0.51 -1.77 8.01
C PHE A 157 -0.98 -3.21 7.74
N MET A 158 -0.03 -4.12 7.50
CA MET A 158 -0.31 -5.55 7.42
C MET A 158 -0.20 -6.22 8.81
N VAL A 159 0.83 -5.88 9.59
CA VAL A 159 1.06 -6.47 10.93
C VAL A 159 -0.11 -6.23 11.87
N VAL A 160 -0.59 -4.98 11.96
CA VAL A 160 -1.58 -4.56 12.97
C VAL A 160 -2.90 -5.33 12.87
N PRO A 161 -3.59 -5.39 11.72
CA PRO A 161 -4.86 -6.12 11.63
C PRO A 161 -4.69 -7.63 11.79
N ILE A 162 -3.58 -8.20 11.28
CA ILE A 162 -3.30 -9.63 11.44
C ILE A 162 -3.05 -9.95 12.91
N PHE A 163 -2.20 -9.19 13.59
CA PHE A 163 -1.92 -9.37 15.03
C PHE A 163 -3.19 -9.25 15.86
N ASN A 164 -4.01 -8.22 15.64
CA ASN A 164 -5.26 -8.03 16.38
C ASN A 164 -6.23 -9.20 16.20
N THR A 165 -6.29 -9.79 15.01
CA THR A 165 -7.14 -10.95 14.75
C THR A 165 -6.57 -12.20 15.39
N MET A 166 -5.24 -12.42 15.33
CA MET A 166 -4.57 -13.54 15.97
C MET A 166 -4.71 -13.53 17.49
N MET A 167 -4.69 -12.35 18.12
CA MET A 167 -4.87 -12.21 19.56
C MET A 167 -6.27 -12.59 20.06
N ARG A 168 -7.27 -12.63 19.17
CA ARG A 168 -8.64 -13.07 19.49
C ARG A 168 -8.82 -14.59 19.37
N ILE A 169 -7.86 -15.32 18.81
CA ILE A 169 -7.95 -16.78 18.67
C ILE A 169 -7.83 -17.41 20.04
N ASP A 170 -8.83 -18.20 20.42
CA ASP A 170 -8.80 -18.97 21.66
C ASP A 170 -7.70 -20.05 21.56
N LYS A 171 -6.78 -20.04 22.52
CA LYS A 171 -5.69 -21.01 22.59
C LYS A 171 -6.18 -22.44 22.73
N SER A 172 -7.38 -22.65 23.30
CA SER A 172 -8.01 -23.98 23.43
C SER A 172 -8.24 -24.63 22.06
N LEU A 173 -8.50 -23.86 21.00
CA LEU A 173 -8.65 -24.39 19.64
C LEU A 173 -7.33 -24.97 19.10
N ILE A 174 -6.19 -24.34 19.44
CA ILE A 174 -4.86 -24.79 19.06
C ILE A 174 -4.49 -26.05 19.86
N GLU A 175 -4.82 -26.07 21.16
CA GLU A 175 -4.60 -27.21 22.04
C GLU A 175 -5.44 -28.42 21.61
N ALA A 176 -6.74 -28.23 21.35
CA ALA A 176 -7.62 -29.27 20.85
C ALA A 176 -7.14 -29.88 19.50
N ALA A 177 -6.67 -29.03 18.58
CA ALA A 177 -6.10 -29.50 17.32
C ALA A 177 -4.82 -30.32 17.56
N ARG A 178 -3.99 -29.93 18.52
CA ARG A 178 -2.78 -30.69 18.90
C ARG A 178 -3.12 -32.03 19.54
N ASP A 179 -4.12 -32.04 20.44
CA ASP A 179 -4.60 -33.27 21.08
C ASP A 179 -5.22 -34.24 20.09
N ALA A 180 -5.82 -33.72 19.01
CA ALA A 180 -6.28 -34.52 17.87
C ALA A 180 -5.13 -35.02 16.95
N GLY A 181 -3.85 -34.76 17.31
CA GLY A 181 -2.67 -35.22 16.56
C GLY A 181 -2.27 -34.34 15.39
N ALA A 182 -2.80 -33.11 15.27
CA ALA A 182 -2.44 -32.20 14.18
C ALA A 182 -0.99 -31.71 14.33
N SER A 183 -0.23 -31.76 13.24
CA SER A 183 1.11 -31.16 13.14
C SER A 183 1.03 -29.63 13.18
N GLY A 184 2.15 -28.95 13.53
CA GLY A 184 2.20 -27.49 13.53
C GLY A 184 1.81 -26.85 12.20
N ALA A 185 2.17 -27.46 11.08
CA ALA A 185 1.76 -27.01 9.75
C ALA A 185 0.25 -27.16 9.53
N GLN A 186 -0.35 -28.28 9.98
CA GLN A 186 -1.80 -28.47 9.90
C GLN A 186 -2.57 -27.48 10.76
N ILE A 187 -2.08 -27.18 11.97
CA ILE A 187 -2.66 -26.13 12.83
C ILE A 187 -2.57 -24.77 12.15
N LEU A 188 -1.43 -24.43 11.56
CA LEU A 188 -1.25 -23.17 10.84
C LEU A 188 -2.27 -23.03 9.69
N TRP A 189 -2.35 -24.04 8.81
CA TRP A 189 -3.17 -23.97 7.60
C TRP A 189 -4.67 -24.15 7.85
N ASN A 190 -5.05 -25.01 8.81
CA ASN A 190 -6.44 -25.39 9.03
C ASN A 190 -7.12 -24.61 10.17
N VAL A 191 -6.35 -23.98 11.07
CA VAL A 191 -6.89 -23.26 12.23
C VAL A 191 -6.50 -21.78 12.17
N ILE A 192 -5.19 -21.48 12.17
CA ILE A 192 -4.72 -20.11 12.34
C ILE A 192 -5.02 -19.25 11.12
N ILE A 193 -4.61 -19.68 9.92
CA ILE A 193 -4.84 -18.91 8.69
C ILE A 193 -6.34 -18.65 8.44
N PRO A 194 -7.24 -19.65 8.53
CA PRO A 194 -8.67 -19.40 8.35
C PRO A 194 -9.25 -18.41 9.37
N LEU A 195 -8.87 -18.50 10.63
CA LEU A 195 -9.34 -17.60 11.67
C LEU A 195 -8.71 -16.20 11.59
N THR A 196 -7.55 -16.05 10.98
CA THR A 196 -6.90 -14.74 10.75
C THR A 196 -7.25 -14.12 9.40
N LYS A 197 -8.02 -14.80 8.57
CA LYS A 197 -8.41 -14.33 7.23
C LYS A 197 -8.97 -12.90 7.22
N PRO A 198 -9.82 -12.45 8.17
CA PRO A 198 -10.28 -11.06 8.20
C PRO A 198 -9.16 -10.05 8.41
N GLY A 199 -8.23 -10.34 9.34
CA GLY A 199 -7.07 -9.48 9.57
C GLY A 199 -6.17 -9.38 8.34
N ILE A 200 -5.93 -10.51 7.66
CA ILE A 200 -5.19 -10.55 6.39
C ILE A 200 -5.87 -9.67 5.34
N MET A 201 -7.20 -9.76 5.22
CA MET A 201 -7.95 -8.97 4.23
C MET A 201 -7.92 -7.48 4.53
N ILE A 202 -8.13 -7.09 5.78
CA ILE A 202 -8.04 -5.68 6.18
C ILE A 202 -6.64 -5.14 5.88
N GLY A 203 -5.58 -5.85 6.26
CA GLY A 203 -4.21 -5.48 5.96
C GLY A 203 -3.94 -5.40 4.45
N THR A 204 -4.46 -6.34 3.68
CA THR A 204 -4.36 -6.34 2.22
C THR A 204 -5.03 -5.11 1.60
N ILE A 205 -6.25 -4.77 2.03
CA ILE A 205 -6.95 -3.58 1.55
C ILE A 205 -6.13 -2.33 1.85
N PHE A 206 -5.61 -2.17 3.07
CA PHE A 206 -4.77 -1.03 3.43
C PHE A 206 -3.52 -0.95 2.54
N VAL A 207 -2.74 -2.02 2.45
CA VAL A 207 -1.48 -2.01 1.69
C VAL A 207 -1.73 -1.71 0.23
N VAL A 208 -2.67 -2.41 -0.42
CA VAL A 208 -2.96 -2.22 -1.85
C VAL A 208 -3.43 -0.79 -2.12
N THR A 209 -4.36 -0.27 -1.31
CA THR A 209 -4.91 1.08 -1.49
C THR A 209 -3.85 2.16 -1.31
N LEU A 210 -3.01 2.03 -0.26
CA LEU A 210 -1.94 2.98 0.03
C LEU A 210 -0.88 2.99 -1.08
N VAL A 211 -0.45 1.82 -1.55
CA VAL A 211 0.54 1.73 -2.64
C VAL A 211 0.01 2.30 -3.94
N MET A 212 -1.26 2.02 -4.29
CA MET A 212 -1.84 2.53 -5.54
C MET A 212 -1.95 4.07 -5.57
N GLY A 213 -2.16 4.70 -4.40
CA GLY A 213 -2.27 6.16 -4.28
C GLY A 213 -0.94 6.89 -4.05
N ASP A 214 0.15 6.20 -3.69
CA ASP A 214 1.41 6.85 -3.31
C ASP A 214 2.27 7.24 -4.53
N PHE A 215 2.30 8.52 -4.83
CA PHE A 215 3.18 9.08 -5.85
C PHE A 215 4.52 9.59 -5.30
N ILE A 216 4.57 9.90 -4.00
CA ILE A 216 5.74 10.53 -3.37
C ILE A 216 6.89 9.53 -3.36
N THR A 217 6.63 8.31 -2.91
CA THR A 217 7.64 7.23 -2.87
C THR A 217 8.18 6.93 -4.26
N VAL A 218 7.30 6.82 -5.26
CA VAL A 218 7.75 6.59 -6.64
C VAL A 218 8.58 7.75 -7.16
N ARG A 219 8.18 9.00 -6.87
CA ARG A 219 8.92 10.20 -7.30
C ARG A 219 10.37 10.21 -6.78
N PHE A 220 10.57 9.91 -5.50
CA PHE A 220 11.90 9.97 -4.88
C PHE A 220 12.76 8.73 -5.14
N MET A 221 12.15 7.53 -5.15
CA MET A 221 12.90 6.29 -5.20
C MET A 221 13.14 5.77 -6.62
N SER A 222 12.31 6.18 -7.60
CA SER A 222 12.50 5.75 -9.00
C SER A 222 13.50 6.59 -9.79
N GLY A 223 13.92 7.75 -9.27
CA GLY A 223 14.81 8.66 -10.00
C GLY A 223 14.25 9.11 -11.36
N SER A 224 12.96 9.16 -11.51
CA SER A 224 12.23 9.47 -12.76
C SER A 224 12.27 8.37 -13.84
N GLN A 225 12.82 7.19 -13.53
CA GLN A 225 12.90 6.09 -14.51
C GLN A 225 11.57 5.32 -14.64
N SER A 226 10.73 5.37 -13.63
CA SER A 226 9.40 4.76 -13.67
C SER A 226 8.33 5.65 -13.04
N ALA A 227 7.09 5.41 -13.42
CA ALA A 227 5.94 6.14 -12.93
C ALA A 227 4.80 5.18 -12.59
N ASN A 228 3.99 5.58 -11.60
CA ASN A 228 2.68 5.02 -11.31
C ASN A 228 1.57 6.05 -11.60
N VAL A 229 0.31 5.65 -11.46
CA VAL A 229 -0.85 6.53 -11.73
C VAL A 229 -0.82 7.78 -10.85
N GLY A 230 -0.47 7.66 -9.57
CA GLY A 230 -0.37 8.81 -8.67
C GLY A 230 0.66 9.84 -9.15
N ARG A 231 1.78 9.39 -9.73
CA ARG A 231 2.77 10.29 -10.32
C ARG A 231 2.28 10.96 -11.60
N LEU A 232 1.52 10.24 -12.44
CA LEU A 232 0.90 10.83 -13.63
C LEU A 232 -0.02 11.99 -13.20
N ILE A 233 -0.93 11.74 -12.25
CA ILE A 233 -1.80 12.77 -11.67
C ILE A 233 -0.99 13.96 -11.13
N SER A 234 0.07 13.70 -10.36
CA SER A 234 0.93 14.75 -9.79
C SER A 234 1.62 15.60 -10.87
N ASN A 235 2.04 14.98 -11.97
CA ASN A 235 2.62 15.70 -13.10
C ASN A 235 1.60 16.58 -13.82
N ASP A 236 0.38 16.07 -14.07
CA ASP A 236 -0.70 16.83 -14.69
C ASP A 236 -1.09 18.03 -13.83
N ILE A 237 -1.15 17.87 -12.51
CA ILE A 237 -1.37 18.98 -11.57
C ILE A 237 -0.25 20.03 -11.67
N ALA A 238 1.01 19.59 -11.74
CA ALA A 238 2.15 20.49 -11.86
C ALA A 238 2.16 21.27 -13.19
N LEU A 239 1.55 20.70 -14.22
CA LEU A 239 1.33 21.34 -15.54
C LEU A 239 0.03 22.16 -15.61
N LEU A 240 -0.71 22.30 -14.47
CA LEU A 240 -2.01 22.95 -14.37
C LEU A 240 -3.12 22.30 -15.22
N ALA A 241 -2.91 21.09 -15.73
CA ALA A 241 -3.87 20.29 -16.48
C ALA A 241 -4.86 19.57 -15.53
N TYR A 242 -5.57 20.36 -14.69
CA TYR A 242 -6.48 19.82 -13.67
C TYR A 242 -7.59 18.90 -14.23
N PRO A 243 -8.20 19.15 -15.41
CA PRO A 243 -9.19 18.24 -15.98
C PRO A 243 -8.62 16.84 -16.29
N SER A 244 -7.44 16.76 -16.91
CA SER A 244 -6.74 15.51 -17.17
C SER A 244 -6.34 14.77 -15.87
N ALA A 245 -5.77 15.51 -14.91
CA ALA A 245 -5.47 14.98 -13.58
C ALA A 245 -6.71 14.41 -12.90
N SER A 246 -7.85 15.13 -12.99
CA SER A 246 -9.13 14.71 -12.40
C SER A 246 -9.69 13.46 -13.09
N ALA A 247 -9.63 13.36 -14.42
CA ALA A 247 -10.05 12.18 -15.17
C ALA A 247 -9.22 10.95 -14.77
N THR A 248 -7.90 11.11 -14.69
CA THR A 248 -7.00 10.04 -14.23
C THR A 248 -7.30 9.63 -12.78
N ALA A 249 -7.59 10.60 -11.90
CA ALA A 249 -7.95 10.33 -10.50
C ALA A 249 -9.29 9.59 -10.37
N VAL A 250 -10.29 9.93 -11.19
CA VAL A 250 -11.58 9.21 -11.24
C VAL A 250 -11.37 7.75 -11.66
N VAL A 251 -10.60 7.52 -12.72
CA VAL A 251 -10.30 6.15 -13.20
C VAL A 251 -9.53 5.36 -12.16
N LEU A 252 -8.55 5.98 -11.46
CA LEU A 252 -7.84 5.33 -10.36
C LEU A 252 -8.78 5.00 -9.20
N LEU A 253 -9.65 5.93 -8.80
CA LEU A 253 -10.63 5.71 -7.73
C LEU A 253 -11.54 4.52 -8.07
N LEU A 254 -12.10 4.48 -9.29
CA LEU A 254 -12.94 3.37 -9.74
C LEU A 254 -12.16 2.05 -9.74
N THR A 255 -10.91 2.06 -10.20
CA THR A 255 -10.04 0.89 -10.20
C THR A 255 -9.82 0.36 -8.76
N VAL A 256 -9.51 1.25 -7.83
CA VAL A 256 -9.33 0.89 -6.41
C VAL A 256 -10.62 0.34 -5.82
N LEU A 257 -11.77 0.97 -6.09
CA LEU A 257 -13.07 0.50 -5.61
C LEU A 257 -13.42 -0.88 -6.17
N ILE A 258 -13.12 -1.14 -7.45
CA ILE A 258 -13.30 -2.47 -8.06
C ILE A 258 -12.41 -3.50 -7.37
N VAL A 259 -11.14 -3.19 -7.16
CA VAL A 259 -10.20 -4.09 -6.47
C VAL A 259 -10.70 -4.41 -5.06
N ILE A 260 -11.08 -3.39 -4.29
CA ILE A 260 -11.64 -3.57 -2.95
C ILE A 260 -12.93 -4.40 -3.01
N GLY A 261 -13.84 -4.10 -3.93
CA GLY A 261 -15.10 -4.83 -4.09
C GLY A 261 -14.88 -6.32 -4.40
N ILE A 262 -13.90 -6.63 -5.26
CA ILE A 262 -13.50 -8.02 -5.54
C ILE A 262 -12.96 -8.68 -4.26
N MET A 263 -12.08 -7.99 -3.52
CA MET A 263 -11.50 -8.52 -2.29
C MET A 263 -12.56 -8.78 -1.21
N LEU A 264 -13.51 -7.87 -1.03
CA LEU A 264 -14.60 -8.00 -0.08
C LEU A 264 -15.55 -9.16 -0.40
N ARG A 265 -15.66 -9.57 -1.67
CA ARG A 265 -16.45 -10.73 -2.07
C ARG A 265 -15.87 -12.07 -1.57
N PHE A 266 -14.55 -12.12 -1.34
CA PHE A 266 -13.89 -13.34 -0.86
C PHE A 266 -13.89 -13.49 0.66
N VAL A 267 -14.33 -12.45 1.41
CA VAL A 267 -14.39 -12.48 2.88
C VAL A 267 -15.70 -11.90 3.37
N ASP A 268 -16.42 -12.71 4.12
CA ASP A 268 -17.68 -12.31 4.75
C ASP A 268 -17.37 -11.52 6.04
N ILE A 269 -17.05 -10.22 5.88
CA ILE A 269 -16.73 -9.32 7.00
C ILE A 269 -17.91 -9.18 7.98
N ARG A 270 -19.15 -9.44 7.53
CA ARG A 270 -20.35 -9.31 8.37
C ARG A 270 -20.42 -10.31 9.53
N LYS A 271 -19.69 -11.42 9.44
CA LYS A 271 -19.67 -12.44 10.50
C LYS A 271 -18.70 -12.12 11.63
N GLU A 272 -17.94 -11.04 11.52
CA GLU A 272 -16.81 -10.77 12.41
C GLU A 272 -16.82 -9.36 13.03
N LEU A 273 -17.80 -8.51 12.67
CA LEU A 273 -18.18 -7.28 13.35
C LEU A 273 -19.30 -7.54 14.34
#